data_e51d370e1dd3a8495510dadd1265b60d
#
_entry.id   e51d370e1dd3a8495510dadd1265b60d
#
_cell.length_a   1.000
_cell.length_b   1.000
_cell.length_c   1.000
_cell.angle_alpha   90.00
_cell.angle_beta   90.00
_cell.angle_gamma   90.00
#
_symmetry.space_group_name_H-M   'P 1'
#
loop_
_entity.id
_entity.type
_entity.pdbx_description
1 polymer ?
#
loop_
_entity_poly.entity_id
_entity_poly.type
_entity_poly.pdbx_seq_one_letter_code
_entity_poly.pdbx_strand_id
1 'polypeptide(L)'
;MAMNAPKQSIRTIPRTFIITDICNEPDDAQSLCRYLVYCNQFSTRGLVACNSTWMRSDPRPDAIVKILEAYSAVVGNLNAHSPEDEPAYPSSDGLKSLVSSGPTVYGRGALAPNVPLSEGAKMLVDRVDESPEPLWILCWGGTNTLAQALAQVHDVSKRSETECEAFRRKLRVYAISDQDDTGAYMRIKCE
;
A
#
# COMPACT_ATOMS: atom_id res chain seq x y z
N MET A 1 47.21 12.04 12.42
CA MET A 1 45.86 12.45 11.94
C MET A 1 45.02 11.19 11.71
N ALA A 2 44.08 10.92 12.60
CA ALA A 2 43.19 9.78 12.42
C ALA A 2 42.13 10.16 11.37
N MET A 3 42.12 9.48 10.22
CA MET A 3 41.05 9.61 9.23
C MET A 3 39.79 9.01 9.83
N ASN A 4 38.79 9.88 10.07
CA ASN A 4 37.44 9.42 10.40
C ASN A 4 36.91 8.57 9.23
N ALA A 5 36.69 7.28 9.47
CA ALA A 5 35.96 6.43 8.54
C ALA A 5 34.57 7.06 8.28
N PRO A 6 34.10 7.09 7.04
CA PRO A 6 32.78 7.62 6.75
C PRO A 6 31.75 6.83 7.56
N LYS A 7 30.90 7.53 8.32
CA LYS A 7 29.71 6.92 8.96
C LYS A 7 28.89 6.26 7.86
N GLN A 8 28.86 4.94 7.85
CA GLN A 8 27.91 4.20 7.01
C GLN A 8 26.51 4.70 7.36
N SER A 9 25.86 5.41 6.44
CA SER A 9 24.47 5.79 6.63
C SER A 9 23.64 4.49 6.67
N ILE A 10 22.97 4.24 7.78
CA ILE A 10 22.04 3.13 7.89
C ILE A 10 20.97 3.40 6.82
N ARG A 11 20.95 2.60 5.76
CA ARG A 11 19.97 2.68 4.69
C ARG A 11 18.63 2.24 5.26
N THR A 12 17.70 3.17 5.47
CA THR A 12 16.33 2.84 5.86
C THR A 12 15.57 2.36 4.62
N ILE A 13 15.05 1.13 4.67
CA ILE A 13 14.21 0.56 3.61
C ILE A 13 12.80 1.14 3.76
N PRO A 14 12.27 1.90 2.76
CA PRO A 14 10.94 2.49 2.86
C PRO A 14 9.86 1.42 2.99
N ARG A 15 8.92 1.61 3.93
CA ARG A 15 7.72 0.80 4.06
C ARG A 15 6.69 1.26 3.03
N THR A 16 6.17 0.36 2.22
CA THR A 16 5.24 0.67 1.13
C THR A 16 3.95 -0.12 1.22
N PHE A 17 2.85 0.52 0.84
CA PHE A 17 1.51 -0.06 0.76
C PHE A 17 0.88 0.38 -0.55
N ILE A 18 0.61 -0.56 -1.46
CA ILE A 18 0.09 -0.28 -2.79
C ILE A 18 -1.41 -0.51 -2.82
N ILE A 19 -2.15 0.44 -3.39
CA ILE A 19 -3.60 0.38 -3.66
C ILE A 19 -3.78 0.56 -5.16
N THR A 20 -4.33 -0.45 -5.85
CA THR A 20 -4.36 -0.54 -7.31
C THR A 20 -5.72 -1.00 -7.82
N ASP A 21 -6.26 -0.37 -8.85
CA ASP A 21 -7.43 -0.83 -9.60
C ASP A 21 -7.03 -1.75 -10.77
N ILE A 22 -6.09 -2.63 -10.47
CA ILE A 22 -5.53 -3.61 -11.42
C ILE A 22 -6.63 -4.29 -12.26
N CYS A 23 -6.40 -4.44 -13.53
CA CYS A 23 -7.34 -4.84 -14.58
C CYS A 23 -8.21 -3.72 -15.15
N ASN A 24 -8.14 -2.49 -14.64
CA ASN A 24 -8.75 -1.36 -15.33
C ASN A 24 -8.00 -1.07 -16.65
N GLU A 25 -6.71 -0.80 -16.54
CA GLU A 25 -5.79 -0.58 -17.67
C GLU A 25 -4.55 -1.45 -17.49
N PRO A 26 -3.72 -1.67 -18.53
CA PRO A 26 -2.54 -2.55 -18.41
C PRO A 26 -1.39 -1.96 -17.60
N ASP A 27 -1.37 -0.65 -17.36
CA ASP A 27 -0.27 0.07 -16.70
C ASP A 27 -0.07 -0.34 -15.24
N ASP A 28 -1.12 -0.60 -14.48
CA ASP A 28 -1.03 -1.10 -13.10
C ASP A 28 -0.36 -2.48 -13.03
N ALA A 29 -0.74 -3.39 -13.94
CA ALA A 29 -0.11 -4.70 -14.04
C ALA A 29 1.37 -4.59 -14.43
N GLN A 30 1.70 -3.70 -15.37
CA GLN A 30 3.08 -3.41 -15.77
C GLN A 30 3.88 -2.77 -14.63
N SER A 31 3.27 -1.84 -13.89
CA SER A 31 3.89 -1.18 -12.74
C SER A 31 4.13 -2.16 -11.60
N LEU A 32 3.21 -3.09 -11.34
CA LEU A 32 3.42 -4.14 -10.36
C LEU A 32 4.57 -5.08 -10.77
N CYS A 33 4.64 -5.51 -12.03
CA CYS A 33 5.77 -6.29 -12.54
C CYS A 33 7.10 -5.54 -12.34
N ARG A 34 7.14 -4.25 -12.67
CA ARG A 34 8.32 -3.41 -12.43
C ARG A 34 8.66 -3.30 -10.95
N TYR A 35 7.65 -3.07 -10.10
CA TYR A 35 7.84 -3.00 -8.66
C TYR A 35 8.47 -4.28 -8.11
N LEU A 36 8.04 -5.44 -8.56
CA LEU A 36 8.53 -6.73 -8.08
C LEU A 36 10.02 -6.97 -8.37
N VAL A 37 10.56 -6.44 -9.47
CA VAL A 37 12.00 -6.54 -9.76
C VAL A 37 12.85 -5.54 -8.99
N TYR A 38 12.24 -4.71 -8.16
CA TYR A 38 12.88 -3.77 -7.22
C TYR A 38 12.42 -3.97 -5.78
N CYS A 39 11.55 -4.96 -5.51
CA CYS A 39 10.88 -5.07 -4.20
C CYS A 39 11.83 -5.40 -3.04
N ASN A 40 13.06 -5.81 -3.29
CA ASN A 40 14.11 -5.93 -2.29
C ASN A 40 14.55 -4.56 -1.73
N GLN A 41 14.21 -3.46 -2.40
CA GLN A 41 14.51 -2.08 -1.97
C GLN A 41 13.39 -1.49 -1.11
N PHE A 42 12.29 -2.22 -0.91
CA PHE A 42 11.11 -1.77 -0.18
C PHE A 42 10.67 -2.81 0.85
N SER A 43 10.17 -2.34 1.99
CA SER A 43 9.44 -3.18 2.94
C SER A 43 7.96 -3.15 2.55
N THR A 44 7.55 -4.05 1.65
CA THR A 44 6.16 -4.17 1.21
C THR A 44 5.27 -4.56 2.38
N ARG A 45 4.23 -3.77 2.65
CA ARG A 45 3.33 -3.96 3.80
C ARG A 45 1.89 -4.25 3.39
N GLY A 46 1.55 -4.08 2.12
CA GLY A 46 0.24 -4.42 1.57
C GLY A 46 0.21 -4.25 0.05
N LEU A 47 -0.56 -5.12 -0.60
CA LEU A 47 -0.89 -5.09 -2.02
C LEU A 47 -2.40 -5.22 -2.13
N VAL A 48 -3.10 -4.10 -2.29
CA VAL A 48 -4.56 -4.06 -2.16
C VAL A 48 -5.21 -3.70 -3.47
N ALA A 49 -6.08 -4.60 -3.94
CA ALA A 49 -6.94 -4.29 -5.08
C ALA A 49 -8.05 -3.34 -4.65
N CYS A 50 -8.28 -2.28 -5.41
CA CYS A 50 -9.34 -1.31 -5.19
C CYS A 50 -10.23 -1.16 -6.42
N ASN A 51 -11.26 -0.35 -6.32
CA ASN A 51 -12.02 0.16 -7.47
C ASN A 51 -11.59 1.60 -7.83
N SER A 52 -12.10 2.08 -8.95
CA SER A 52 -11.90 3.44 -9.44
C SER A 52 -13.13 3.93 -10.18
N THR A 53 -13.08 5.15 -10.69
CA THR A 53 -14.16 5.69 -11.53
C THR A 53 -14.44 4.85 -12.79
N TRP A 54 -13.43 4.10 -13.24
CA TRP A 54 -13.50 3.25 -14.43
C TRP A 54 -13.88 1.80 -14.12
N MET A 55 -13.57 1.32 -12.90
CA MET A 55 -13.88 -0.03 -12.42
C MET A 55 -14.54 0.07 -11.02
N ARG A 56 -15.87 0.31 -11.01
CA ARG A 56 -16.56 0.77 -9.79
C ARG A 56 -16.94 -0.29 -8.77
N SER A 57 -16.89 -1.57 -9.07
CA SER A 57 -17.51 -2.58 -8.20
C SER A 57 -16.76 -3.88 -8.04
N ASP A 58 -15.64 -4.09 -8.73
CA ASP A 58 -14.99 -5.40 -8.78
C ASP A 58 -13.46 -5.29 -8.58
N PRO A 59 -12.99 -5.04 -7.34
CA PRO A 59 -11.57 -5.15 -7.04
C PRO A 59 -11.04 -6.54 -7.36
N ARG A 60 -9.86 -6.62 -8.01
CA ARG A 60 -9.33 -7.87 -8.56
C ARG A 60 -8.04 -8.33 -7.85
N PRO A 61 -8.10 -8.76 -6.57
CA PRO A 61 -6.94 -9.28 -5.86
C PRO A 61 -6.37 -10.55 -6.51
N ASP A 62 -7.20 -11.32 -7.24
CA ASP A 62 -6.77 -12.48 -8.00
C ASP A 62 -5.76 -12.12 -9.11
N ALA A 63 -5.87 -10.93 -9.71
CA ALA A 63 -4.91 -10.47 -10.70
C ALA A 63 -3.53 -10.15 -10.08
N ILE A 64 -3.51 -9.59 -8.87
CA ILE A 64 -2.26 -9.42 -8.11
C ILE A 64 -1.63 -10.79 -7.86
N VAL A 65 -2.41 -11.76 -7.37
CA VAL A 65 -1.92 -13.12 -7.08
C VAL A 65 -1.31 -13.77 -8.33
N LYS A 66 -1.94 -13.64 -9.51
CA LYS A 66 -1.39 -14.18 -10.77
C LYS A 66 -0.02 -13.60 -11.12
N ILE A 67 0.18 -12.31 -10.90
CA ILE A 67 1.50 -11.66 -11.13
C ILE A 67 2.52 -12.19 -10.12
N LEU A 68 2.13 -12.37 -8.85
CA LEU A 68 3.00 -12.96 -7.83
C LEU A 68 3.34 -14.43 -8.10
N GLU A 69 2.44 -15.20 -8.74
CA GLU A 69 2.73 -16.54 -9.22
C GLU A 69 3.79 -16.53 -10.33
N ALA A 70 3.68 -15.61 -11.28
CA ALA A 70 4.72 -15.42 -12.29
C ALA A 70 6.06 -14.98 -11.67
N TYR A 71 6.02 -14.08 -10.67
CA TYR A 71 7.21 -13.67 -9.92
C TYR A 71 7.89 -14.87 -9.23
N SER A 72 7.15 -15.86 -8.74
CA SER A 72 7.73 -17.04 -8.09
C SER A 72 8.71 -17.81 -8.99
N ALA A 73 8.51 -17.76 -10.30
CA ALA A 73 9.37 -18.43 -11.28
C ALA A 73 10.72 -17.70 -11.50
N VAL A 74 10.82 -16.42 -11.12
CA VAL A 74 12.01 -15.58 -11.38
C VAL A 74 12.75 -15.12 -10.12
N VAL A 75 12.12 -15.16 -8.95
CA VAL A 75 12.71 -14.63 -7.69
C VAL A 75 14.02 -15.35 -7.32
N GLY A 76 14.16 -16.64 -7.65
CA GLY A 76 15.42 -17.37 -7.46
C GLY A 76 16.57 -16.77 -8.28
N ASN A 77 16.31 -16.43 -9.54
CA ASN A 77 17.29 -15.77 -10.41
C ASN A 77 17.61 -14.35 -9.93
N LEU A 78 16.59 -13.59 -9.49
CA LEU A 78 16.81 -12.25 -8.94
C LEU A 78 17.75 -12.30 -7.74
N ASN A 79 17.53 -13.22 -6.81
CA ASN A 79 18.40 -13.41 -5.65
C ASN A 79 19.82 -13.90 -6.03
N ALA A 80 19.93 -14.78 -7.01
CA ALA A 80 21.24 -15.30 -7.44
C ALA A 80 22.13 -14.24 -8.12
N HIS A 81 21.52 -13.16 -8.65
CA HIS A 81 22.21 -12.08 -9.36
C HIS A 81 22.17 -10.76 -8.58
N SER A 82 21.59 -10.73 -7.38
CA SER A 82 21.63 -9.56 -6.51
C SER A 82 23.02 -9.42 -5.88
N PRO A 83 23.56 -8.20 -5.75
CA PRO A 83 24.79 -7.96 -5.00
C PRO A 83 24.68 -8.48 -3.55
N GLU A 84 25.77 -8.97 -2.98
CA GLU A 84 25.79 -9.55 -1.62
C GLU A 84 25.42 -8.54 -0.51
N ASP A 85 25.62 -7.26 -0.75
CA ASP A 85 25.31 -6.16 0.18
C ASP A 85 23.88 -5.62 0.03
N GLU A 86 23.10 -6.14 -0.94
CA GLU A 86 21.72 -5.75 -1.12
C GLU A 86 20.76 -6.73 -0.40
N PRO A 87 19.58 -6.24 0.08
CA PRO A 87 18.59 -7.11 0.69
C PRO A 87 18.10 -8.19 -0.27
N ALA A 88 17.79 -9.36 0.26
CA ALA A 88 17.18 -10.43 -0.53
C ALA A 88 15.77 -10.04 -1.00
N TYR A 89 15.41 -10.50 -2.19
CA TYR A 89 14.05 -10.38 -2.69
C TYR A 89 13.09 -11.23 -1.84
N PRO A 90 11.92 -10.70 -1.43
CA PRO A 90 10.94 -11.43 -0.66
C PRO A 90 10.37 -12.61 -1.46
N SER A 91 9.97 -13.67 -0.77
CA SER A 91 9.34 -14.81 -1.42
C SER A 91 7.95 -14.43 -1.98
N SER A 92 7.53 -15.11 -3.04
CA SER A 92 6.19 -14.97 -3.61
C SER A 92 5.10 -15.22 -2.56
N ASP A 93 5.25 -16.25 -1.73
CA ASP A 93 4.26 -16.57 -0.69
C ASP A 93 4.22 -15.50 0.40
N GLY A 94 5.36 -14.93 0.77
CA GLY A 94 5.41 -13.78 1.67
C GLY A 94 4.64 -12.58 1.10
N LEU A 95 4.80 -12.28 -0.19
CA LEU A 95 4.06 -11.20 -0.84
C LEU A 95 2.56 -11.53 -1.02
N LYS A 96 2.21 -12.79 -1.32
CA LYS A 96 0.80 -13.22 -1.43
C LYS A 96 0.05 -13.05 -0.10
N SER A 97 0.71 -13.24 1.04
CA SER A 97 0.11 -13.01 2.37
C SER A 97 -0.24 -11.54 2.64
N LEU A 98 0.25 -10.62 1.82
CA LEU A 98 -0.01 -9.19 1.89
C LEU A 98 -1.09 -8.73 0.88
N VAL A 99 -1.65 -9.67 0.11
CA VAL A 99 -2.70 -9.35 -0.86
C VAL A 99 -4.04 -9.26 -0.14
N SER A 100 -4.80 -8.21 -0.44
CA SER A 100 -6.12 -7.98 0.12
C SER A 100 -7.01 -7.20 -0.85
N SER A 101 -8.27 -6.96 -0.45
CA SER A 101 -9.24 -6.18 -1.22
C SER A 101 -9.70 -4.96 -0.42
N GLY A 102 -9.78 -3.83 -1.10
CA GLY A 102 -10.51 -2.66 -0.66
C GLY A 102 -12.03 -2.87 -0.72
N PRO A 103 -12.83 -1.81 -0.43
CA PRO A 103 -14.27 -1.89 -0.49
C PRO A 103 -14.76 -2.16 -1.93
N THR A 104 -15.82 -2.95 -2.06
CA THR A 104 -16.50 -3.17 -3.35
C THR A 104 -17.44 -2.01 -3.72
N VAL A 105 -17.75 -1.12 -2.77
CA VAL A 105 -18.56 0.08 -2.99
C VAL A 105 -17.67 1.22 -3.44
N TYR A 106 -18.07 1.88 -4.53
CA TYR A 106 -17.31 2.98 -5.13
C TYR A 106 -17.21 4.21 -4.23
N GLY A 107 -16.05 4.81 -4.19
CA GLY A 107 -15.78 6.15 -3.70
C GLY A 107 -16.32 6.39 -2.28
N ARG A 108 -16.93 7.56 -2.06
CA ARG A 108 -17.50 7.96 -0.75
C ARG A 108 -18.65 7.06 -0.28
N GLY A 109 -19.29 6.33 -1.17
CA GLY A 109 -20.28 5.32 -0.79
C GLY A 109 -19.71 4.27 0.15
N ALA A 110 -18.41 3.99 0.05
CA ALA A 110 -17.70 3.07 0.94
C ALA A 110 -17.62 3.54 2.40
N LEU A 111 -17.88 4.81 2.67
CA LEU A 111 -17.88 5.40 4.03
C LEU A 111 -19.24 5.34 4.71
N ALA A 112 -20.27 4.81 4.04
CA ALA A 112 -21.62 4.73 4.62
C ALA A 112 -21.63 3.76 5.82
N PRO A 113 -22.39 4.06 6.89
CA PRO A 113 -22.39 3.28 8.14
C PRO A 113 -22.76 1.79 7.98
N ASN A 114 -23.48 1.45 6.90
CA ASN A 114 -23.88 0.09 6.56
C ASN A 114 -22.86 -0.67 5.69
N VAL A 115 -21.77 -0.02 5.28
CA VAL A 115 -20.71 -0.66 4.51
C VAL A 115 -19.62 -1.12 5.47
N PRO A 116 -19.30 -2.41 5.52
CA PRO A 116 -18.28 -2.90 6.44
C PRO A 116 -16.88 -2.39 6.08
N LEU A 117 -16.02 -2.28 7.08
CA LEU A 117 -14.61 -2.00 6.88
C LEU A 117 -14.00 -3.11 6.04
N SER A 118 -13.41 -2.76 4.90
CA SER A 118 -12.75 -3.73 4.03
C SER A 118 -11.47 -4.29 4.67
N GLU A 119 -11.09 -5.50 4.29
CA GLU A 119 -9.86 -6.13 4.77
C GLU A 119 -8.62 -5.30 4.39
N GLY A 120 -8.61 -4.67 3.20
CA GLY A 120 -7.54 -3.77 2.78
C GLY A 120 -7.43 -2.52 3.66
N ALA A 121 -8.56 -1.91 4.03
CA ALA A 121 -8.56 -0.75 4.93
C ALA A 121 -8.14 -1.14 6.36
N LYS A 122 -8.60 -2.28 6.87
CA LYS A 122 -8.17 -2.83 8.15
C LYS A 122 -6.67 -3.11 8.16
N MET A 123 -6.17 -3.81 7.14
CA MET A 123 -4.75 -4.08 6.98
C MET A 123 -3.94 -2.78 7.00
N LEU A 124 -4.39 -1.73 6.30
CA LEU A 124 -3.71 -0.44 6.29
C LEU A 124 -3.60 0.16 7.69
N VAL A 125 -4.69 0.17 8.45
CA VAL A 125 -4.67 0.65 9.85
C VAL A 125 -3.67 -0.13 10.68
N ASP A 126 -3.71 -1.46 10.62
CA ASP A 126 -2.80 -2.34 11.36
C ASP A 126 -1.33 -2.06 10.98
N ARG A 127 -1.03 -1.86 9.68
CA ARG A 127 0.33 -1.57 9.19
C ARG A 127 0.85 -0.20 9.61
N VAL A 128 0.00 0.79 9.78
CA VAL A 128 0.40 2.09 10.34
C VAL A 128 0.64 1.99 11.84
N ASP A 129 -0.21 1.25 12.57
CA ASP A 129 -0.12 1.14 14.03
C ASP A 129 1.07 0.28 14.49
N GLU A 130 1.46 -0.73 13.73
CA GLU A 130 2.54 -1.67 14.10
C GLU A 130 3.94 -1.03 14.20
N SER A 131 4.14 0.19 13.69
CA SER A 131 5.47 0.82 13.63
C SER A 131 5.39 2.34 13.76
N PRO A 132 6.38 2.98 14.42
CA PRO A 132 6.53 4.43 14.39
C PRO A 132 7.01 4.98 13.05
N GLU A 133 7.61 4.12 12.20
CA GLU A 133 8.18 4.51 10.92
C GLU A 133 7.10 4.89 9.89
N PRO A 134 7.38 5.88 9.03
CA PRO A 134 6.45 6.26 7.97
C PRO A 134 6.05 5.10 7.05
N LEU A 135 4.81 5.12 6.59
CA LEU A 135 4.27 4.20 5.58
C LEU A 135 3.91 4.98 4.31
N TRP A 136 4.53 4.62 3.19
CA TRP A 136 4.22 5.16 1.89
C TRP A 136 3.00 4.45 1.31
N ILE A 137 1.91 5.18 1.15
CA ILE A 137 0.68 4.70 0.54
C ILE A 137 0.69 5.14 -0.93
N LEU A 138 0.78 4.18 -1.82
CA LEU A 138 0.86 4.39 -3.26
C LEU A 138 -0.51 4.06 -3.88
N CYS A 139 -1.32 5.09 -4.13
CA CYS A 139 -2.64 4.94 -4.75
C CYS A 139 -2.48 5.06 -6.27
N TRP A 140 -2.58 3.94 -6.96
CA TRP A 140 -2.55 3.86 -8.42
C TRP A 140 -3.96 3.94 -9.00
N GLY A 141 -4.99 3.48 -8.26
CA GLY A 141 -6.41 3.58 -8.57
C GLY A 141 -7.15 4.54 -7.63
N GLY A 142 -8.39 4.19 -7.29
CA GLY A 142 -9.21 4.94 -6.35
C GLY A 142 -8.65 4.95 -4.93
N THR A 143 -9.06 5.92 -4.15
CA THR A 143 -8.51 6.18 -2.81
C THR A 143 -9.46 5.79 -1.69
N ASN A 144 -10.61 5.16 -2.01
CA ASN A 144 -11.65 4.81 -1.03
C ASN A 144 -11.18 3.83 0.06
N THR A 145 -10.19 2.96 -0.22
CA THR A 145 -9.57 2.11 0.81
C THR A 145 -8.87 2.95 1.87
N LEU A 146 -8.08 3.94 1.46
CA LEU A 146 -7.43 4.88 2.38
C LEU A 146 -8.46 5.73 3.12
N ALA A 147 -9.50 6.20 2.43
CA ALA A 147 -10.58 6.96 3.04
C ALA A 147 -11.32 6.16 4.11
N GLN A 148 -11.59 4.85 3.88
CA GLN A 148 -12.16 3.95 4.89
C GLN A 148 -11.24 3.78 6.11
N ALA A 149 -9.94 3.62 5.89
CA ALA A 149 -8.97 3.51 6.98
C ALA A 149 -8.94 4.79 7.84
N LEU A 150 -8.95 5.97 7.20
CA LEU A 150 -9.02 7.25 7.90
C LEU A 150 -10.33 7.43 8.67
N ALA A 151 -11.48 7.11 8.07
CA ALA A 151 -12.77 7.14 8.73
C ALA A 151 -12.81 6.17 9.93
N GLN A 152 -12.25 4.97 9.80
CA GLN A 152 -12.12 4.03 10.92
C GLN A 152 -11.34 4.61 12.08
N VAL A 153 -10.22 5.29 11.81
CA VAL A 153 -9.37 5.88 12.84
C VAL A 153 -10.03 7.09 13.50
N HIS A 154 -10.65 7.98 12.72
CA HIS A 154 -11.17 9.26 13.20
C HIS A 154 -12.58 9.18 13.75
N ASP A 155 -13.46 8.44 13.09
CA ASP A 155 -14.89 8.52 13.32
C ASP A 155 -15.42 7.29 14.11
N VAL A 156 -14.74 6.15 14.05
CA VAL A 156 -15.22 4.87 14.60
C VAL A 156 -14.44 4.38 15.81
N SER A 157 -13.10 4.45 15.78
CA SER A 157 -12.22 3.77 16.74
C SER A 157 -12.12 4.42 18.12
N LYS A 158 -12.83 5.50 18.39
CA LYS A 158 -12.78 6.26 19.66
C LYS A 158 -11.37 6.74 20.06
N ARG A 159 -10.46 6.91 19.11
CA ARG A 159 -9.14 7.49 19.37
C ARG A 159 -9.27 8.96 19.73
N SER A 160 -8.39 9.42 20.60
CA SER A 160 -8.25 10.86 20.88
C SER A 160 -7.70 11.59 19.64
N GLU A 161 -7.91 12.90 19.55
CA GLU A 161 -7.36 13.70 18.44
C GLU A 161 -5.84 13.57 18.34
N THR A 162 -5.13 13.51 19.47
CA THR A 162 -3.68 13.30 19.52
C THR A 162 -3.26 11.95 18.89
N GLU A 163 -4.03 10.88 19.14
CA GLU A 163 -3.77 9.57 18.53
C GLU A 163 -4.09 9.56 17.03
N CYS A 164 -5.15 10.26 16.62
CA CYS A 164 -5.48 10.43 15.21
C CYS A 164 -4.39 11.23 14.48
N GLU A 165 -3.91 12.30 15.07
CA GLU A 165 -2.80 13.08 14.53
C GLU A 165 -1.51 12.26 14.43
N ALA A 166 -1.18 11.49 15.48
CA ALA A 166 -0.02 10.60 15.47
C ALA A 166 -0.12 9.54 14.37
N PHE A 167 -1.32 9.03 14.09
CA PHE A 167 -1.58 8.14 12.97
C PHE A 167 -1.30 8.83 11.63
N ARG A 168 -1.92 10.02 11.40
CA ARG A 168 -1.75 10.79 10.15
C ARG A 168 -0.28 11.14 9.87
N ARG A 169 0.48 11.52 10.88
CA ARG A 169 1.90 11.89 10.75
C ARG A 169 2.79 10.78 10.18
N LYS A 170 2.38 9.52 10.28
CA LYS A 170 3.09 8.39 9.71
C LYS A 170 2.77 8.17 8.23
N LEU A 171 1.71 8.76 7.69
CA LEU A 171 1.32 8.55 6.30
C LEU A 171 2.16 9.39 5.34
N ARG A 172 2.55 8.78 4.24
CA ARG A 172 3.17 9.43 3.09
C ARG A 172 2.35 9.00 1.86
N VAL A 173 1.37 9.81 1.50
CA VAL A 173 0.43 9.45 0.44
C VAL A 173 0.89 10.00 -0.89
N TYR A 174 1.00 9.13 -1.88
CA TYR A 174 1.14 9.46 -3.28
C TYR A 174 -0.08 8.90 -4.04
N ALA A 175 -0.81 9.75 -4.72
CA ALA A 175 -1.89 9.35 -5.61
C ALA A 175 -1.56 9.86 -7.02
N ILE A 176 -1.70 8.97 -8.03
CA ILE A 176 -1.47 9.35 -9.43
C ILE A 176 -2.47 10.42 -9.87
N SER A 177 -3.70 10.32 -9.39
CA SER A 177 -4.78 11.29 -9.56
C SER A 177 -5.93 10.97 -8.60
N ASP A 178 -6.96 11.83 -8.55
CA ASP A 178 -8.22 11.51 -7.87
C ASP A 178 -9.05 10.58 -8.78
N GLN A 179 -8.84 9.28 -8.68
CA GLN A 179 -9.57 8.29 -9.48
C GLN A 179 -10.90 7.82 -8.86
N ASP A 180 -11.32 8.46 -7.76
CA ASP A 180 -12.66 8.39 -7.19
C ASP A 180 -13.01 9.71 -6.49
N ASP A 181 -14.19 9.80 -5.88
CA ASP A 181 -14.68 11.01 -5.21
C ASP A 181 -14.25 11.15 -3.74
N THR A 182 -13.30 10.32 -3.27
CA THR A 182 -12.81 10.40 -1.89
C THR A 182 -11.59 11.33 -1.71
N GLY A 183 -10.94 11.77 -2.79
CA GLY A 183 -9.72 12.58 -2.70
C GLY A 183 -9.91 13.89 -1.92
N ALA A 184 -11.00 14.61 -2.16
CA ALA A 184 -11.33 15.82 -1.40
C ALA A 184 -11.58 15.53 0.10
N TYR A 185 -12.30 14.43 0.40
CA TYR A 185 -12.53 14.00 1.79
C TYR A 185 -11.22 13.72 2.52
N MET A 186 -10.31 13.00 1.88
CA MET A 186 -9.01 12.68 2.48
C MET A 186 -8.18 13.93 2.77
N ARG A 187 -8.12 14.89 1.85
CA ARG A 187 -7.37 16.14 2.05
C ARG A 187 -7.90 16.92 3.26
N ILE A 188 -9.20 17.01 3.42
CA ILE A 188 -9.82 17.68 4.60
C ILE A 188 -9.50 16.92 5.89
N LYS A 189 -9.48 15.58 5.88
CA LYS A 189 -9.19 14.79 7.09
C LYS A 189 -7.70 14.74 7.45
N CYS A 190 -6.81 15.09 6.52
CA CYS A 190 -5.36 15.04 6.72
C CYS A 190 -4.72 16.43 6.94
N GLU A 191 -5.50 17.50 6.87
CA GLU A 191 -5.08 18.83 7.31
C GLU A 191 -5.12 18.91 8.85
#